data_41dbfe1a480cc8543b1b9e829da392c5
#
_entry.id   41dbfe1a480cc8543b1b9e829da392c5
#
_cell.length_a   1.000
_cell.length_b   1.000
_cell.length_c   1.000
_cell.angle_alpha   90.00
_cell.angle_beta   90.00
_cell.angle_gamma   90.00
#
_symmetry.space_group_name_H-M   'P 1'
#
loop_
_entity.id
_entity.type
_entity.pdbx_description
1 polymer ?
#
loop_
_entity_poly.entity_id
_entity_poly.type
_entity_poly.pdbx_seq_one_letter_code
_entity_poly.pdbx_strand_id
1 'polypeptide(L)'
;MSDRITPPNKTKAGAIHNDPWGDRGNQGPPDLDEAIKKLQGQLSGLFGGGSSGGGGSGGGFLKGLSTLGFFGVFAAVAAAYVVLGIYTVDEQERVLEFQFGSAKNELETAGIHWYAPIIETTERVNVTQVQSHQHQALMLTKDENIVDVSLTVQWVIDDAQAYLVNVREPKKSLSQATESALRHVAGSSTMDQVITDGREAIAIEVEERLQRYLRQYGTGIEVTKVNIDRSAPPVQVQDAFNDVQKAKEDRQRYMNQATAYAQQVVPEARGRAQKQIEEAQGYRDQVIARSDGEAQRFEKLLAEYERAPKVTRDRLYLEALELSLIHI
;
A
#
# COMPACT_ATOMS: atom_id res chain seq x y z
N MET A 1 -36.52 42.88 20.38
CA MET A 1 -36.80 42.12 21.58
C MET A 1 -35.49 41.45 21.91
N SER A 2 -34.53 42.12 22.44
CA SER A 2 -34.27 42.49 23.82
C SER A 2 -34.31 41.26 24.74
N ASP A 3 -33.15 40.78 25.12
CA ASP A 3 -32.82 40.71 26.54
C ASP A 3 -31.34 40.43 26.78
N ARG A 4 -30.71 41.41 27.39
CA ARG A 4 -29.43 41.34 28.09
C ARG A 4 -29.61 40.61 29.41
N ILE A 5 -28.66 39.74 29.79
CA ILE A 5 -28.47 39.39 31.22
C ILE A 5 -26.99 39.49 31.55
N THR A 6 -26.73 40.39 32.45
CA THR A 6 -25.49 40.75 33.16
C THR A 6 -25.13 39.71 34.25
N PRO A 7 -23.87 39.61 34.70
CA PRO A 7 -23.42 38.69 35.72
C PRO A 7 -23.54 39.23 37.14
N PRO A 8 -23.63 38.38 38.17
CA PRO A 8 -23.44 38.81 39.57
C PRO A 8 -22.10 38.38 40.17
N ASN A 9 -21.52 39.36 40.70
CA ASN A 9 -20.73 39.66 41.89
C ASN A 9 -20.24 38.53 42.82
N LYS A 10 -19.04 38.83 43.33
CA LYS A 10 -18.20 38.16 44.30
C LYS A 10 -18.88 37.80 45.62
N THR A 11 -18.52 36.65 46.19
CA THR A 11 -18.45 36.50 47.67
C THR A 11 -17.30 35.58 48.06
N LYS A 12 -16.47 36.05 48.97
CA LYS A 12 -15.40 35.35 49.68
C LYS A 12 -16.02 34.35 50.67
N ALA A 13 -15.48 33.14 50.72
CA ALA A 13 -15.43 32.36 51.98
C ALA A 13 -14.26 31.36 51.85
N GLY A 14 -13.38 31.42 52.83
CA GLY A 14 -12.27 30.51 52.98
C GLY A 14 -12.73 29.17 53.53
N ALA A 15 -12.05 28.13 53.10
CA ALA A 15 -12.02 26.86 53.81
C ALA A 15 -10.66 26.20 53.60
N ILE A 16 -10.02 25.94 54.67
CA ILE A 16 -8.80 25.21 54.93
C ILE A 16 -8.99 23.78 54.43
N HIS A 17 -8.13 23.32 53.54
CA HIS A 17 -7.96 21.87 53.29
C HIS A 17 -6.49 21.53 53.35
N ASN A 18 -6.16 20.77 54.39
CA ASN A 18 -4.88 20.10 54.57
C ASN A 18 -4.69 19.03 53.48
N ASP A 19 -3.71 19.19 52.66
CA ASP A 19 -3.19 18.11 51.79
C ASP A 19 -2.05 17.37 52.51
N PRO A 20 -2.15 16.04 52.67
CA PRO A 20 -1.17 15.25 53.40
C PRO A 20 -0.06 14.64 52.51
N TRP A 21 0.34 15.27 51.42
CA TRP A 21 1.48 14.76 50.63
C TRP A 21 2.55 15.82 50.49
N GLY A 22 3.62 15.55 51.24
CA GLY A 22 4.75 16.36 51.50
C GLY A 22 5.45 16.92 50.24
N ASP A 23 5.86 18.12 50.46
CA ASP A 23 6.94 18.88 49.85
C ASP A 23 8.09 17.99 49.36
N ARG A 24 8.16 17.80 48.02
CA ARG A 24 9.36 17.36 47.32
C ARG A 24 9.90 18.51 46.52
N GLY A 25 11.04 18.99 47.02
CA GLY A 25 11.80 20.07 46.51
C GLY A 25 11.91 20.12 44.98
N ASN A 26 11.71 21.29 44.51
CA ASN A 26 11.96 21.81 43.18
C ASN A 26 13.35 21.42 42.65
N GLN A 27 13.43 20.32 41.87
CA GLN A 27 14.56 20.03 40.98
C GLN A 27 14.00 20.06 39.55
N GLY A 28 13.71 21.28 39.11
CA GLY A 28 13.65 21.58 37.69
C GLY A 28 15.06 21.58 37.10
N PRO A 29 15.20 21.36 35.77
CA PRO A 29 16.51 21.51 35.12
C PRO A 29 17.04 22.88 35.41
N PRO A 30 18.40 23.04 35.54
CA PRO A 30 19.00 24.29 35.98
C PRO A 30 18.51 25.45 35.11
N ASP A 31 17.93 26.43 35.79
CA ASP A 31 17.36 27.64 35.15
C ASP A 31 18.44 28.32 34.35
N LEU A 32 18.29 28.29 33.02
CA LEU A 32 19.12 29.04 32.08
C LEU A 32 19.16 30.54 32.46
N ASP A 33 18.09 31.06 33.07
CA ASP A 33 18.04 32.42 33.58
C ASP A 33 18.99 32.69 34.75
N GLU A 34 19.22 31.72 35.66
CA GLU A 34 20.24 31.85 36.70
C GLU A 34 21.65 31.76 36.15
N ALA A 35 21.87 30.89 35.16
CA ALA A 35 23.17 30.80 34.49
C ALA A 35 23.48 32.08 33.70
N ILE A 36 22.48 32.64 33.02
CA ILE A 36 22.61 33.89 32.30
C ILE A 36 22.82 35.07 33.27
N LYS A 37 22.09 35.14 34.40
CA LYS A 37 22.31 36.13 35.45
C LYS A 37 23.70 36.05 36.09
N LYS A 38 24.21 34.83 36.34
CA LYS A 38 25.57 34.64 36.84
C LYS A 38 26.64 35.08 35.83
N LEU A 39 26.43 34.75 34.57
CA LEU A 39 27.31 35.19 33.47
C LEU A 39 27.24 36.72 33.30
N GLN A 40 26.02 37.29 33.35
CA GLN A 40 25.85 38.74 33.26
C GLN A 40 26.43 39.48 34.47
N GLY A 41 26.35 38.87 35.71
CA GLY A 41 27.01 39.40 36.91
C GLY A 41 28.54 39.35 36.85
N GLN A 42 29.09 38.30 36.24
CA GLN A 42 30.52 38.20 36.01
C GLN A 42 31.03 39.11 34.87
N LEU A 43 30.26 39.29 33.82
CA LEU A 43 30.56 40.26 32.75
C LEU A 43 30.42 41.69 33.22
N SER A 44 29.40 42.04 34.03
CA SER A 44 29.24 43.39 34.59
C SER A 44 30.35 43.75 35.60
N GLY A 45 30.89 42.76 36.29
CA GLY A 45 32.07 42.96 37.14
C GLY A 45 33.36 43.22 36.35
N LEU A 46 33.44 42.73 35.13
CA LEU A 46 34.58 42.95 34.21
C LEU A 46 34.46 44.27 33.44
N PHE A 47 33.23 44.76 33.15
CA PHE A 47 32.96 45.99 32.40
C PHE A 47 32.51 47.17 33.24
N GLY A 48 32.19 46.99 34.53
CA GLY A 48 31.55 47.97 35.39
C GLY A 48 32.48 48.60 36.46
N GLY A 49 33.71 48.84 36.14
CA GLY A 49 34.65 49.49 37.05
C GLY A 49 35.08 50.88 36.58
N GLY A 50 34.35 51.91 36.98
CA GLY A 50 34.92 53.22 36.72
C GLY A 50 34.01 54.43 36.91
N SER A 51 33.74 54.83 38.15
CA SER A 51 33.52 56.22 38.45
C SER A 51 33.73 56.47 39.93
N SER A 52 34.92 56.96 40.26
CA SER A 52 35.11 57.94 41.34
C SER A 52 36.58 58.43 41.39
N GLY A 53 36.81 59.66 41.18
CA GLY A 53 37.78 60.65 41.39
C GLY A 53 39.06 60.35 42.09
N GLY A 54 40.16 60.96 41.56
CA GLY A 54 41.40 61.14 42.27
C GLY A 54 42.65 61.11 41.36
N GLY A 55 43.27 62.29 41.13
CA GLY A 55 44.42 62.48 40.27
C GLY A 55 45.64 61.69 40.64
N GLY A 56 46.47 61.39 39.65
CA GLY A 56 47.78 60.77 39.83
C GLY A 56 48.39 60.26 38.53
N SER A 57 49.35 60.99 38.01
CA SER A 57 50.28 60.67 36.93
C SER A 57 50.67 59.20 36.86
N GLY A 58 50.44 58.54 35.70
CA GLY A 58 50.87 57.19 35.43
C GLY A 58 50.42 56.67 34.08
N GLY A 59 50.90 57.28 33.01
CA GLY A 59 50.49 56.98 31.65
C GLY A 59 51.18 55.74 31.03
N GLY A 60 50.88 54.54 31.47
CA GLY A 60 51.46 53.30 30.88
C GLY A 60 50.60 52.06 31.03
N PHE A 61 49.83 51.96 32.11
CA PHE A 61 49.11 50.76 32.48
C PHE A 61 47.73 50.59 31.82
N LEU A 62 47.09 51.71 31.47
CA LEU A 62 45.75 51.76 30.85
C LEU A 62 45.72 51.34 29.36
N LYS A 63 46.83 51.43 28.63
CA LYS A 63 46.92 50.95 27.25
C LYS A 63 46.97 49.41 27.19
N GLY A 64 47.50 48.76 28.20
CA GLY A 64 47.52 47.30 28.33
C GLY A 64 46.15 46.69 28.67
N LEU A 65 45.34 47.38 29.51
CA LEU A 65 43.99 46.90 29.87
C LEU A 65 42.96 47.02 28.70
N SER A 66 43.10 48.03 27.84
CA SER A 66 42.23 48.20 26.67
C SER A 66 42.53 47.15 25.59
N THR A 67 43.80 46.75 25.42
CA THR A 67 44.16 45.68 24.49
C THR A 67 43.75 44.29 25.02
N LEU A 68 43.95 44.03 26.33
CA LEU A 68 43.45 42.79 26.93
C LEU A 68 41.95 42.65 26.90
N GLY A 69 41.19 43.73 27.12
CA GLY A 69 39.73 43.76 26.99
C GLY A 69 39.26 43.52 25.54
N PHE A 70 39.93 44.10 24.56
CA PHE A 70 39.65 43.86 23.16
C PHE A 70 39.93 42.43 22.75
N PHE A 71 41.05 41.84 23.18
CA PHE A 71 41.35 40.42 22.95
C PHE A 71 40.36 39.48 23.66
N GLY A 72 39.84 39.83 24.84
CA GLY A 72 38.84 39.08 25.56
C GLY A 72 37.50 39.06 24.83
N VAL A 73 37.03 40.22 24.33
CA VAL A 73 35.83 40.31 23.53
C VAL A 73 35.97 39.53 22.19
N PHE A 74 37.12 39.71 21.54
CA PHE A 74 37.38 38.96 20.29
C PHE A 74 37.43 37.45 20.52
N ALA A 75 38.05 36.96 21.60
CA ALA A 75 38.07 35.55 21.97
C ALA A 75 36.65 35.02 22.29
N ALA A 76 35.82 35.83 22.98
CA ALA A 76 34.43 35.47 23.28
C ALA A 76 33.55 35.38 22.01
N VAL A 77 33.72 36.34 21.09
CA VAL A 77 33.04 36.30 19.78
C VAL A 77 33.50 35.14 18.93
N ALA A 78 34.80 34.85 18.90
CA ALA A 78 35.36 33.66 18.21
C ALA A 78 34.88 32.35 18.81
N ALA A 79 34.82 32.25 20.13
CA ALA A 79 34.27 31.08 20.80
C ALA A 79 32.75 30.90 20.49
N ALA A 80 31.98 31.97 20.55
CA ALA A 80 30.56 31.96 20.17
C ALA A 80 30.35 31.55 18.69
N TYR A 81 31.20 32.03 17.79
CA TYR A 81 31.17 31.65 16.37
C TYR A 81 31.42 30.16 16.16
N VAL A 82 32.40 29.58 16.88
CA VAL A 82 32.69 28.13 16.81
C VAL A 82 31.54 27.31 17.35
N VAL A 83 30.91 27.72 18.47
CA VAL A 83 29.79 27.00 19.09
C VAL A 83 28.56 27.06 18.20
N LEU A 84 28.27 28.20 17.53
CA LEU A 84 27.16 28.36 16.62
C LEU A 84 27.27 27.52 15.33
N GLY A 85 28.47 27.11 14.96
CA GLY A 85 28.73 26.27 13.79
C GLY A 85 28.59 24.77 14.03
N ILE A 86 28.41 24.32 15.27
CA ILE A 86 28.28 22.89 15.57
C ILE A 86 26.85 22.43 15.30
N TYR A 87 26.69 21.36 14.51
CA TYR A 87 25.42 20.70 14.28
C TYR A 87 25.58 19.17 14.29
N THR A 88 24.46 18.48 14.52
CA THR A 88 24.39 17.02 14.50
C THR A 88 23.57 16.56 13.32
N VAL A 89 23.97 15.45 12.70
CA VAL A 89 23.30 14.76 11.59
C VAL A 89 22.87 13.38 12.07
N ASP A 90 21.60 13.07 11.91
CA ASP A 90 21.06 11.76 12.24
C ASP A 90 21.42 10.73 11.15
N GLU A 91 21.39 9.42 11.50
CA GLU A 91 21.69 8.33 10.55
C GLU A 91 20.76 8.32 9.33
N GLN A 92 19.54 8.81 9.50
CA GLN A 92 18.52 8.86 8.45
C GLN A 92 18.63 10.10 7.55
N GLU A 93 19.48 11.04 7.92
CA GLU A 93 19.65 12.32 7.22
C GLU A 93 20.99 12.37 6.48
N ARG A 94 20.99 13.14 5.40
CA ARG A 94 22.20 13.59 4.72
C ARG A 94 22.17 15.10 4.65
N VAL A 95 23.28 15.71 4.90
CA VAL A 95 23.44 17.18 4.85
C VAL A 95 24.36 17.53 3.70
N LEU A 96 23.90 18.44 2.87
CA LEU A 96 24.72 19.04 1.82
C LEU A 96 25.08 20.47 2.24
N GLU A 97 26.35 20.76 2.24
CA GLU A 97 26.88 22.10 2.52
C GLU A 97 27.05 22.90 1.24
N PHE A 98 26.54 24.12 1.26
CA PHE A 98 26.69 25.09 0.17
C PHE A 98 27.66 26.18 0.62
N GLN A 99 28.79 26.29 -0.05
CA GLN A 99 29.76 27.36 0.17
C GLN A 99 29.56 28.45 -0.90
N PHE A 100 29.15 29.63 -0.49
CA PHE A 100 28.83 30.75 -1.42
C PHE A 100 27.86 30.37 -2.55
N GLY A 101 26.93 29.42 -2.28
CA GLY A 101 25.96 28.93 -3.26
C GLY A 101 26.49 27.81 -4.17
N SER A 102 27.74 27.36 -4.01
CA SER A 102 28.26 26.17 -4.68
C SER A 102 28.16 24.97 -3.75
N ALA A 103 27.57 23.87 -4.25
CA ALA A 103 27.47 22.63 -3.48
C ALA A 103 28.87 22.02 -3.29
N LYS A 104 29.20 21.65 -2.06
CA LYS A 104 30.36 20.82 -1.75
C LYS A 104 30.07 19.38 -2.21
N ASN A 105 31.04 18.72 -2.84
CA ASN A 105 30.87 17.36 -3.36
C ASN A 105 30.79 16.27 -2.27
N GLU A 106 30.96 16.62 -1.01
CA GLU A 106 30.88 15.69 0.09
C GLU A 106 29.53 15.83 0.82
N LEU A 107 28.80 14.71 0.89
CA LEU A 107 27.62 14.58 1.73
C LEU A 107 28.05 14.23 3.15
N GLU A 108 27.70 15.08 4.09
CA GLU A 108 27.97 14.81 5.51
C GLU A 108 27.10 13.65 6.00
N THR A 109 27.78 12.65 6.55
CA THR A 109 27.15 11.46 7.13
C THR A 109 26.78 11.68 8.59
N ALA A 110 26.11 10.72 9.23
CA ALA A 110 25.75 10.79 10.65
C ALA A 110 26.95 11.14 11.54
N GLY A 111 26.74 12.06 12.46
CA GLY A 111 27.76 12.52 13.39
C GLY A 111 27.65 13.97 13.79
N ILE A 112 28.72 14.47 14.42
CA ILE A 112 28.86 15.87 14.81
C ILE A 112 29.75 16.53 13.77
N HIS A 113 29.24 17.60 13.15
CA HIS A 113 29.91 18.36 12.10
C HIS A 113 29.96 19.84 12.48
N TRP A 114 30.84 20.58 11.79
CA TRP A 114 30.98 22.00 11.98
C TRP A 114 30.97 22.71 10.64
N TYR A 115 30.14 23.73 10.52
CA TYR A 115 30.08 24.60 9.35
C TYR A 115 30.40 26.05 9.73
N ALA A 116 30.79 26.87 8.77
CA ALA A 116 31.03 28.29 8.96
C ALA A 116 29.75 29.11 8.77
N PRO A 117 29.02 29.55 9.84
CA PRO A 117 27.67 30.09 9.77
C PRO A 117 27.48 31.31 8.86
N ILE A 118 28.55 32.03 8.50
CA ILE A 118 28.50 33.24 7.65
C ILE A 118 28.75 32.89 6.18
N ILE A 119 29.47 31.80 5.90
CA ILE A 119 29.99 31.47 4.56
C ILE A 119 29.26 30.28 3.97
N GLU A 120 28.82 29.37 4.81
CA GLU A 120 28.22 28.10 4.45
C GLU A 120 26.75 28.04 4.87
N THR A 121 25.92 27.41 4.04
CA THR A 121 24.52 27.09 4.32
C THR A 121 24.34 25.60 4.22
N THR A 122 23.61 25.00 5.16
CA THR A 122 23.38 23.56 5.21
C THR A 122 21.94 23.24 4.87
N GLU A 123 21.72 22.29 3.96
CA GLU A 123 20.41 21.74 3.62
C GLU A 123 20.34 20.29 4.06
N ARG A 124 19.29 19.92 4.81
CA ARG A 124 19.07 18.58 5.35
C ARG A 124 18.02 17.84 4.55
N VAL A 125 18.32 16.60 4.23
CA VAL A 125 17.40 15.72 3.50
C VAL A 125 17.34 14.36 4.18
N ASN A 126 16.12 13.88 4.48
CA ASN A 126 15.92 12.54 4.98
C ASN A 126 15.88 11.55 3.82
N VAL A 127 16.84 10.62 3.77
CA VAL A 127 16.98 9.63 2.68
C VAL A 127 16.29 8.31 2.98
N THR A 128 15.91 8.06 4.23
CA THR A 128 15.29 6.78 4.63
C THR A 128 13.77 6.86 4.65
N GLN A 129 13.23 8.07 4.76
CA GLN A 129 11.80 8.28 4.87
C GLN A 129 11.10 8.05 3.53
N VAL A 130 10.19 7.06 3.49
CA VAL A 130 9.28 6.87 2.35
C VAL A 130 8.26 8.00 2.34
N GLN A 131 8.27 8.76 1.26
CA GLN A 131 7.29 9.82 1.01
C GLN A 131 6.23 9.30 0.05
N SER A 132 5.00 9.85 0.15
CA SER A 132 3.90 9.52 -0.74
C SER A 132 3.45 10.76 -1.52
N HIS A 133 3.18 10.57 -2.79
CA HIS A 133 2.61 11.59 -3.67
C HIS A 133 1.36 11.03 -4.34
N GLN A 134 0.21 11.63 -4.05
CA GLN A 134 -1.05 11.27 -4.69
C GLN A 134 -1.28 12.16 -5.91
N HIS A 135 -1.65 11.52 -7.02
CA HIS A 135 -1.98 12.19 -8.27
C HIS A 135 -3.30 11.66 -8.81
N GLN A 136 -4.18 12.57 -9.23
CA GLN A 136 -5.46 12.25 -9.86
C GLN A 136 -5.60 13.04 -11.15
N ALA A 137 -5.95 12.35 -12.23
CA ALA A 137 -6.18 13.00 -13.51
C ALA A 137 -7.16 12.21 -14.39
N LEU A 138 -7.84 12.96 -15.28
CA LEU A 138 -8.64 12.40 -16.36
C LEU A 138 -7.71 12.04 -17.52
N MET A 139 -7.78 10.78 -17.96
CA MET A 139 -6.95 10.23 -19.04
C MET A 139 -7.83 9.66 -20.14
N LEU A 140 -7.32 9.74 -21.38
CA LEU A 140 -7.93 9.09 -22.54
C LEU A 140 -7.24 7.74 -22.75
N THR A 141 -8.02 6.68 -22.87
CA THR A 141 -7.53 5.33 -23.14
C THR A 141 -7.39 5.09 -24.66
N LYS A 142 -6.75 3.97 -25.03
CA LYS A 142 -6.55 3.58 -26.42
C LYS A 142 -7.85 3.43 -27.22
N ASP A 143 -8.92 3.03 -26.55
CA ASP A 143 -10.28 2.85 -27.11
C ASP A 143 -11.15 4.12 -26.99
N GLU A 144 -10.49 5.30 -26.88
CA GLU A 144 -11.12 6.63 -26.90
C GLU A 144 -12.10 6.88 -25.72
N ASN A 145 -11.98 6.14 -24.63
CA ASN A 145 -12.76 6.36 -23.43
C ASN A 145 -12.02 7.26 -22.43
N ILE A 146 -12.77 8.07 -21.70
CA ILE A 146 -12.22 8.89 -20.63
C ILE A 146 -12.31 8.14 -19.31
N VAL A 147 -11.21 8.04 -18.59
CA VAL A 147 -11.12 7.43 -17.26
C VAL A 147 -10.55 8.41 -16.25
N ASP A 148 -11.12 8.42 -15.05
CA ASP A 148 -10.59 9.13 -13.88
C ASP A 148 -9.70 8.16 -13.11
N VAL A 149 -8.39 8.41 -13.12
CA VAL A 149 -7.41 7.58 -12.45
C VAL A 149 -6.75 8.35 -11.32
N SER A 150 -6.82 7.79 -10.13
CA SER A 150 -6.08 8.24 -8.96
C SER A 150 -5.03 7.19 -8.60
N LEU A 151 -3.80 7.64 -8.43
CA LEU A 151 -2.68 6.79 -8.03
C LEU A 151 -1.85 7.45 -6.92
N THR A 152 -1.20 6.62 -6.13
CA THR A 152 -0.25 7.03 -5.11
C THR A 152 1.14 6.46 -5.44
N VAL A 153 2.11 7.36 -5.58
CA VAL A 153 3.52 7.03 -5.78
C VAL A 153 4.23 7.09 -4.44
N GLN A 154 4.84 5.99 -4.04
CA GLN A 154 5.75 5.93 -2.89
C GLN A 154 7.18 6.05 -3.41
N TRP A 155 7.95 6.94 -2.80
CA TRP A 155 9.30 7.24 -3.24
C TRP A 155 10.22 7.61 -2.08
N VAL A 156 11.51 7.44 -2.28
CA VAL A 156 12.58 7.81 -1.36
C VAL A 156 13.61 8.64 -2.09
N ILE A 157 14.47 9.32 -1.34
CA ILE A 157 15.58 10.06 -1.91
C ILE A 157 16.81 9.15 -1.88
N ASP A 158 17.23 8.68 -3.06
CA ASP A 158 18.42 7.83 -3.22
C ASP A 158 19.70 8.66 -3.27
N ASP A 159 19.69 9.72 -4.07
CA ASP A 159 20.81 10.65 -4.18
C ASP A 159 20.42 12.05 -3.68
N ALA A 160 20.83 12.38 -2.47
CA ALA A 160 20.55 13.67 -1.83
C ALA A 160 21.21 14.85 -2.57
N GLN A 161 22.38 14.67 -3.17
CA GLN A 161 23.07 15.70 -3.93
C GLN A 161 22.31 16.00 -5.22
N ALA A 162 21.94 14.99 -5.98
CA ALA A 162 21.15 15.16 -7.19
C ALA A 162 19.79 15.79 -6.90
N TYR A 163 19.14 15.40 -5.80
CA TYR A 163 17.85 15.92 -5.37
C TYR A 163 17.90 17.42 -5.04
N LEU A 164 18.97 17.90 -4.40
CA LEU A 164 19.10 19.32 -3.99
C LEU A 164 19.67 20.22 -5.08
N VAL A 165 20.54 19.68 -5.95
CA VAL A 165 21.34 20.52 -6.88
C VAL A 165 20.82 20.50 -8.29
N ASN A 166 20.44 19.31 -8.81
CA ASN A 166 20.16 19.16 -10.23
C ASN A 166 18.80 19.75 -10.64
N VAL A 167 17.81 19.70 -9.72
CA VAL A 167 16.45 20.13 -10.04
C VAL A 167 15.94 21.14 -9.01
N ARG A 168 15.41 22.26 -9.49
CA ARG A 168 14.93 23.33 -8.61
C ARG A 168 13.75 22.90 -7.74
N GLU A 169 12.82 22.12 -8.30
CA GLU A 169 11.58 21.66 -7.63
C GLU A 169 11.38 20.15 -7.86
N PRO A 170 12.11 19.28 -7.15
CA PRO A 170 12.07 17.82 -7.44
C PRO A 170 10.67 17.21 -7.25
N LYS A 171 9.90 17.69 -6.27
CA LYS A 171 8.51 17.22 -6.04
C LYS A 171 7.57 17.57 -7.20
N LYS A 172 7.75 18.74 -7.81
CA LYS A 172 6.97 19.15 -8.98
C LYS A 172 7.37 18.36 -10.21
N SER A 173 8.66 18.10 -10.37
CA SER A 173 9.18 17.24 -11.44
C SER A 173 8.64 15.82 -11.31
N LEU A 174 8.57 15.27 -10.07
CA LEU A 174 7.94 13.98 -9.79
C LEU A 174 6.46 13.99 -10.23
N SER A 175 5.69 15.01 -9.84
CA SER A 175 4.28 15.14 -10.23
C SER A 175 4.08 15.15 -11.74
N GLN A 176 4.87 15.95 -12.46
CA GLN A 176 4.81 16.05 -13.93
C GLN A 176 5.25 14.76 -14.62
N ALA A 177 6.29 14.11 -14.10
CA ALA A 177 6.75 12.82 -14.59
C ALA A 177 5.69 11.74 -14.38
N THR A 178 5.04 11.74 -13.20
CA THR A 178 3.93 10.82 -12.87
C THR A 178 2.76 10.99 -13.83
N GLU A 179 2.34 12.23 -14.06
CA GLU A 179 1.27 12.52 -15.03
C GLU A 179 1.64 12.07 -16.43
N SER A 180 2.87 12.30 -16.85
CA SER A 180 3.37 11.92 -18.17
C SER A 180 3.45 10.41 -18.35
N ALA A 181 3.94 9.69 -17.33
CA ALA A 181 4.01 8.24 -17.32
C ALA A 181 2.60 7.62 -17.35
N LEU A 182 1.70 8.09 -16.48
CA LEU A 182 0.32 7.63 -16.42
C LEU A 182 -0.41 7.88 -17.75
N ARG A 183 -0.26 9.07 -18.34
CA ARG A 183 -0.89 9.42 -19.62
C ARG A 183 -0.45 8.49 -20.74
N HIS A 184 0.83 8.15 -20.78
CA HIS A 184 1.36 7.26 -21.80
C HIS A 184 0.82 5.83 -21.62
N VAL A 185 0.85 5.29 -20.41
CA VAL A 185 0.40 3.93 -20.14
C VAL A 185 -1.11 3.80 -20.30
N ALA A 186 -1.90 4.75 -19.77
CA ALA A 186 -3.35 4.78 -19.97
C ALA A 186 -3.72 4.90 -21.45
N GLY A 187 -3.01 5.74 -22.22
CA GLY A 187 -3.26 5.91 -23.66
C GLY A 187 -2.86 4.69 -24.52
N SER A 188 -2.03 3.79 -24.01
CA SER A 188 -1.69 2.51 -24.65
C SER A 188 -2.59 1.35 -24.24
N SER A 189 -3.37 1.51 -23.15
CA SER A 189 -4.24 0.49 -22.56
C SER A 189 -5.70 0.71 -22.91
N THR A 190 -6.51 -0.35 -22.91
CA THR A 190 -7.95 -0.26 -23.05
C THR A 190 -8.61 0.11 -21.72
N MET A 191 -9.81 0.70 -21.77
CA MET A 191 -10.57 1.07 -20.56
C MET A 191 -10.80 -0.14 -19.64
N ASP A 192 -11.09 -1.30 -20.20
CA ASP A 192 -11.34 -2.53 -19.46
C ASP A 192 -10.08 -2.94 -18.65
N GLN A 193 -8.89 -2.86 -19.24
CA GLN A 193 -7.62 -3.12 -18.56
C GLN A 193 -7.34 -2.12 -17.43
N VAL A 194 -7.67 -0.84 -17.64
CA VAL A 194 -7.44 0.22 -16.64
C VAL A 194 -8.39 0.07 -15.44
N ILE A 195 -9.63 -0.39 -15.66
CA ILE A 195 -10.66 -0.44 -14.61
C ILE A 195 -10.68 -1.77 -13.87
N THR A 196 -10.35 -2.89 -14.53
CA THR A 196 -10.52 -4.24 -13.99
C THR A 196 -9.18 -4.91 -13.63
N ASP A 197 -8.86 -6.00 -14.27
CA ASP A 197 -7.77 -6.92 -13.91
C ASP A 197 -6.38 -6.41 -14.30
N GLY A 198 -6.30 -5.37 -15.12
CA GLY A 198 -5.03 -4.83 -15.62
C GLY A 198 -4.34 -3.81 -14.69
N ARG A 199 -4.97 -3.40 -13.59
CA ARG A 199 -4.45 -2.31 -12.72
C ARG A 199 -3.05 -2.55 -12.20
N GLU A 200 -2.75 -3.78 -11.77
CA GLU A 200 -1.43 -4.13 -11.26
C GLU A 200 -0.36 -4.06 -12.35
N ALA A 201 -0.66 -4.59 -13.52
CA ALA A 201 0.26 -4.51 -14.67
C ALA A 201 0.51 -3.07 -15.10
N ILE A 202 -0.54 -2.24 -15.10
CA ILE A 202 -0.45 -0.80 -15.40
C ILE A 202 0.37 -0.08 -14.33
N ALA A 203 0.19 -0.40 -13.05
CA ALA A 203 0.97 0.21 -11.97
C ALA A 203 2.47 -0.08 -12.13
N ILE A 204 2.84 -1.32 -12.46
CA ILE A 204 4.23 -1.73 -12.72
C ILE A 204 4.80 -0.98 -13.95
N GLU A 205 4.05 -0.90 -15.04
CA GLU A 205 4.50 -0.19 -16.23
C GLU A 205 4.68 1.33 -15.99
N VAL A 206 3.77 1.93 -15.21
CA VAL A 206 3.89 3.33 -14.78
C VAL A 206 5.13 3.52 -13.91
N GLU A 207 5.38 2.61 -12.95
CA GLU A 207 6.56 2.65 -12.07
C GLU A 207 7.86 2.61 -12.87
N GLU A 208 8.02 1.64 -13.77
CA GLU A 208 9.21 1.51 -14.61
C GLU A 208 9.44 2.75 -15.48
N ARG A 209 8.36 3.29 -16.06
CA ARG A 209 8.44 4.45 -16.92
C ARG A 209 8.75 5.73 -16.13
N LEU A 210 8.10 5.89 -14.99
CA LEU A 210 8.35 7.00 -14.06
C LEU A 210 9.79 6.98 -13.57
N GLN A 211 10.30 5.83 -13.13
CA GLN A 211 11.68 5.69 -12.70
C GLN A 211 12.67 6.03 -13.81
N ARG A 212 12.36 5.68 -15.07
CA ARG A 212 13.18 6.04 -16.23
C ARG A 212 13.22 7.55 -16.46
N TYR A 213 12.07 8.22 -16.33
CA TYR A 213 12.01 9.68 -16.47
C TYR A 213 12.79 10.40 -15.36
N LEU A 214 12.61 9.96 -14.11
CA LEU A 214 13.29 10.55 -12.96
C LEU A 214 14.83 10.38 -13.05
N ARG A 215 15.30 9.23 -13.54
CA ARG A 215 16.72 9.00 -13.82
C ARG A 215 17.24 9.89 -14.95
N GLN A 216 16.46 10.04 -16.02
CA GLN A 216 16.83 10.90 -17.13
C GLN A 216 16.92 12.38 -16.72
N TYR A 217 16.06 12.82 -15.80
CA TYR A 217 16.09 14.18 -15.25
C TYR A 217 17.17 14.35 -14.17
N GLY A 218 17.76 13.27 -13.70
CA GLY A 218 18.77 13.30 -12.63
C GLY A 218 18.23 13.85 -11.33
N THR A 219 17.01 13.46 -10.95
CA THR A 219 16.31 14.02 -9.77
C THR A 219 16.78 13.46 -8.44
N GLY A 220 17.54 12.38 -8.42
CA GLY A 220 17.93 11.67 -7.19
C GLY A 220 16.77 10.99 -6.44
N ILE A 221 15.63 10.80 -7.12
CA ILE A 221 14.44 10.15 -6.57
C ILE A 221 14.39 8.70 -7.04
N GLU A 222 14.17 7.76 -6.11
CA GLU A 222 13.85 6.37 -6.39
C GLU A 222 12.39 6.09 -6.05
N VAL A 223 11.67 5.53 -7.01
CA VAL A 223 10.27 5.11 -6.83
C VAL A 223 10.27 3.72 -6.22
N THR A 224 9.67 3.60 -5.04
CA THR A 224 9.57 2.33 -4.32
C THR A 224 8.36 1.54 -4.77
N LYS A 225 7.23 2.21 -4.99
CA LYS A 225 5.99 1.56 -5.42
C LYS A 225 4.99 2.55 -6.01
N VAL A 226 4.26 2.10 -7.03
CA VAL A 226 3.10 2.81 -7.56
C VAL A 226 1.84 1.98 -7.29
N ASN A 227 0.82 2.59 -6.69
CA ASN A 227 -0.48 1.97 -6.46
C ASN A 227 -1.55 2.78 -7.19
N ILE A 228 -2.45 2.09 -7.88
CA ILE A 228 -3.67 2.70 -8.43
C ILE A 228 -4.75 2.59 -7.37
N ASP A 229 -5.11 3.73 -6.76
CA ASP A 229 -6.10 3.79 -5.67
C ASP A 229 -7.52 3.67 -6.22
N ARG A 230 -7.77 4.36 -7.31
CA ARG A 230 -9.08 4.38 -7.97
C ARG A 230 -8.91 4.51 -9.48
N SER A 231 -9.72 3.73 -10.19
CA SER A 231 -9.89 3.87 -11.63
C SER A 231 -11.37 3.68 -11.94
N ALA A 232 -12.01 4.71 -12.47
CA ALA A 232 -13.44 4.73 -12.75
C ALA A 232 -13.75 5.62 -13.95
N PRO A 233 -14.88 5.39 -14.65
CA PRO A 233 -15.38 6.34 -15.62
C PRO A 233 -15.80 7.64 -14.92
N PRO A 234 -15.78 8.78 -15.62
CA PRO A 234 -16.31 10.05 -15.09
C PRO A 234 -17.74 9.90 -14.59
N VAL A 235 -18.09 10.65 -13.54
CA VAL A 235 -19.41 10.56 -12.88
C VAL A 235 -20.58 10.74 -13.88
N GLN A 236 -20.39 11.55 -14.91
CA GLN A 236 -21.42 11.85 -15.92
C GLN A 236 -21.83 10.64 -16.77
N VAL A 237 -20.96 9.64 -16.92
CA VAL A 237 -21.20 8.45 -17.75
C VAL A 237 -21.26 7.16 -16.92
N GLN A 238 -21.11 7.25 -15.61
CA GLN A 238 -21.02 6.10 -14.71
C GLN A 238 -22.26 5.22 -14.75
N ASP A 239 -23.46 5.82 -14.81
CA ASP A 239 -24.73 5.07 -14.87
C ASP A 239 -24.84 4.26 -16.19
N ALA A 240 -24.50 4.89 -17.31
CA ALA A 240 -24.50 4.21 -18.60
C ALA A 240 -23.45 3.08 -18.64
N PHE A 241 -22.29 3.29 -18.04
CA PHE A 241 -21.25 2.27 -17.94
C PHE A 241 -21.70 1.08 -17.07
N ASN A 242 -22.31 1.35 -15.92
CA ASN A 242 -22.87 0.32 -15.03
C ASN A 242 -23.94 -0.52 -15.74
N ASP A 243 -24.76 0.10 -16.60
CA ASP A 243 -25.79 -0.59 -17.38
C ASP A 243 -25.15 -1.54 -18.43
N VAL A 244 -24.10 -1.09 -19.11
CA VAL A 244 -23.31 -1.94 -20.03
C VAL A 244 -22.67 -3.11 -19.30
N GLN A 245 -22.07 -2.89 -18.11
CA GLN A 245 -21.46 -3.96 -17.32
C GLN A 245 -22.52 -4.98 -16.88
N LYS A 246 -23.67 -4.52 -16.39
CA LYS A 246 -24.79 -5.37 -16.03
C LYS A 246 -25.28 -6.21 -17.21
N ALA A 247 -25.37 -5.61 -18.40
CA ALA A 247 -25.75 -6.34 -19.61
C ALA A 247 -24.71 -7.42 -20.00
N LYS A 248 -23.40 -7.14 -19.84
CA LYS A 248 -22.32 -8.14 -20.03
C LYS A 248 -22.43 -9.29 -19.03
N GLU A 249 -22.66 -8.99 -17.76
CA GLU A 249 -22.84 -10.00 -16.71
C GLU A 249 -24.09 -10.84 -16.95
N ASP A 250 -25.21 -10.24 -17.34
CA ASP A 250 -26.45 -10.93 -17.69
C ASP A 250 -26.24 -11.87 -18.87
N ARG A 251 -25.55 -11.40 -19.92
CA ARG A 251 -25.17 -12.25 -21.05
C ARG A 251 -24.35 -13.47 -20.60
N GLN A 252 -23.35 -13.26 -19.77
CA GLN A 252 -22.50 -14.36 -19.27
C GLN A 252 -23.32 -15.33 -18.40
N ARG A 253 -24.20 -14.79 -17.56
CA ARG A 253 -25.13 -15.59 -16.75
C ARG A 253 -26.03 -16.46 -17.60
N TYR A 254 -26.66 -15.90 -18.67
CA TYR A 254 -27.49 -16.69 -19.57
C TYR A 254 -26.70 -17.76 -20.33
N MET A 255 -25.48 -17.45 -20.76
CA MET A 255 -24.61 -18.46 -21.39
C MET A 255 -24.27 -19.58 -20.42
N ASN A 256 -23.91 -19.26 -19.18
CA ASN A 256 -23.59 -20.28 -18.16
C ASN A 256 -24.83 -21.11 -17.81
N GLN A 257 -26.01 -20.53 -17.69
CA GLN A 257 -27.26 -21.24 -17.45
C GLN A 257 -27.61 -22.18 -18.61
N ALA A 258 -27.50 -21.71 -19.86
CA ALA A 258 -27.75 -22.55 -21.04
C ALA A 258 -26.74 -23.71 -21.13
N THR A 259 -25.47 -23.45 -20.81
CA THR A 259 -24.43 -24.51 -20.79
C THR A 259 -24.70 -25.55 -19.69
N ALA A 260 -25.05 -25.09 -18.49
CA ALA A 260 -25.40 -25.99 -17.38
C ALA A 260 -26.64 -26.84 -17.72
N TYR A 261 -27.66 -26.25 -18.31
CA TYR A 261 -28.84 -26.95 -18.77
C TYR A 261 -28.51 -28.00 -19.83
N ALA A 262 -27.69 -27.65 -20.82
CA ALA A 262 -27.25 -28.59 -21.85
C ALA A 262 -26.42 -29.76 -21.26
N GLN A 263 -25.54 -29.46 -20.30
CA GLN A 263 -24.74 -30.48 -19.61
C GLN A 263 -25.57 -31.43 -18.73
N GLN A 264 -26.73 -31.00 -18.26
CA GLN A 264 -27.67 -31.82 -17.53
C GLN A 264 -28.50 -32.68 -18.47
N VAL A 265 -29.18 -32.08 -19.44
CA VAL A 265 -30.20 -32.74 -20.28
C VAL A 265 -29.59 -33.72 -21.27
N VAL A 266 -28.48 -33.35 -21.92
CA VAL A 266 -27.89 -34.20 -22.97
C VAL A 266 -27.32 -35.50 -22.41
N PRO A 267 -26.51 -35.55 -21.32
CA PRO A 267 -26.05 -36.80 -20.73
C PRO A 267 -27.18 -37.65 -20.17
N GLU A 268 -28.20 -37.03 -19.56
CA GLU A 268 -29.38 -37.76 -19.07
C GLU A 268 -30.14 -38.44 -20.18
N ALA A 269 -30.37 -37.75 -21.30
CA ALA A 269 -31.05 -38.30 -22.48
C ALA A 269 -30.24 -39.46 -23.10
N ARG A 270 -28.91 -39.29 -23.19
CA ARG A 270 -28.01 -40.37 -23.67
C ARG A 270 -28.02 -41.57 -22.74
N GLY A 271 -27.98 -41.32 -21.42
CA GLY A 271 -28.06 -42.42 -20.42
C GLY A 271 -29.37 -43.17 -20.51
N ARG A 272 -30.54 -42.49 -20.71
CA ARG A 272 -31.82 -43.12 -20.91
C ARG A 272 -31.88 -43.93 -22.20
N ALA A 273 -31.35 -43.35 -23.29
CA ALA A 273 -31.32 -44.10 -24.57
C ALA A 273 -30.43 -45.35 -24.50
N GLN A 274 -29.24 -45.24 -23.88
CA GLN A 274 -28.34 -46.38 -23.69
C GLN A 274 -29.00 -47.48 -22.82
N LYS A 275 -29.68 -47.07 -21.73
CA LYS A 275 -30.40 -48.00 -20.87
C LYS A 275 -31.47 -48.80 -21.65
N GLN A 276 -32.24 -48.13 -22.50
CA GLN A 276 -33.25 -48.79 -23.34
C GLN A 276 -32.63 -49.81 -24.32
N ILE A 277 -31.47 -49.43 -24.91
CA ILE A 277 -30.74 -50.33 -25.83
C ILE A 277 -30.23 -51.56 -25.07
N GLU A 278 -29.61 -51.38 -23.90
CA GLU A 278 -29.10 -52.48 -23.06
C GLU A 278 -30.24 -53.37 -22.56
N GLU A 279 -31.36 -52.82 -22.14
CA GLU A 279 -32.55 -53.57 -21.74
C GLU A 279 -33.14 -54.41 -22.89
N ALA A 280 -33.22 -53.82 -24.09
CA ALA A 280 -33.67 -54.51 -25.28
C ALA A 280 -32.75 -55.65 -25.72
N GLN A 281 -31.40 -55.40 -25.63
CA GLN A 281 -30.39 -56.43 -25.90
C GLN A 281 -30.47 -57.59 -24.86
N GLY A 282 -30.58 -57.22 -23.59
CA GLY A 282 -30.70 -58.22 -22.50
C GLY A 282 -31.97 -59.04 -22.68
N TYR A 283 -33.10 -58.44 -23.02
CA TYR A 283 -34.33 -59.18 -23.32
C TYR A 283 -34.18 -60.11 -24.53
N ARG A 284 -33.59 -59.64 -25.62
CA ARG A 284 -33.29 -60.47 -26.79
C ARG A 284 -32.46 -61.68 -26.40
N ASP A 285 -31.35 -61.46 -25.67
CA ASP A 285 -30.44 -62.53 -25.29
C ASP A 285 -31.12 -63.52 -24.32
N GLN A 286 -31.95 -63.01 -23.40
CA GLN A 286 -32.79 -63.83 -22.53
C GLN A 286 -33.76 -64.75 -23.31
N VAL A 287 -34.48 -64.16 -24.32
CA VAL A 287 -35.43 -64.90 -25.15
C VAL A 287 -34.71 -65.97 -25.97
N ILE A 288 -33.54 -65.62 -26.58
CA ILE A 288 -32.74 -66.59 -27.33
C ILE A 288 -32.26 -67.72 -26.44
N ALA A 289 -31.61 -67.39 -25.30
CA ALA A 289 -31.11 -68.39 -24.37
C ALA A 289 -32.20 -69.30 -23.81
N ARG A 290 -33.39 -68.74 -23.53
CA ARG A 290 -34.54 -69.54 -23.10
C ARG A 290 -35.03 -70.51 -24.20
N SER A 291 -35.17 -69.98 -25.43
CA SER A 291 -35.62 -70.83 -26.56
C SER A 291 -34.64 -71.95 -26.90
N ASP A 292 -33.31 -71.62 -26.86
CA ASP A 292 -32.26 -72.61 -27.05
C ASP A 292 -32.27 -73.64 -25.93
N GLY A 293 -32.47 -73.21 -24.68
CA GLY A 293 -32.60 -74.17 -23.55
C GLY A 293 -33.82 -75.08 -23.65
N GLU A 294 -34.95 -74.52 -24.05
CA GLU A 294 -36.18 -75.31 -24.31
C GLU A 294 -36.01 -76.30 -25.48
N ALA A 295 -35.35 -75.86 -26.56
CA ALA A 295 -35.03 -76.73 -27.70
C ALA A 295 -34.11 -77.91 -27.29
N GLN A 296 -33.02 -77.57 -26.59
CA GLN A 296 -32.07 -78.63 -26.09
C GLN A 296 -32.75 -79.58 -25.10
N ARG A 297 -33.64 -79.10 -24.23
CA ARG A 297 -34.45 -79.92 -23.33
C ARG A 297 -35.34 -80.85 -24.12
N PHE A 298 -36.03 -80.29 -25.14
CA PHE A 298 -36.89 -81.09 -26.02
C PHE A 298 -36.10 -82.19 -26.74
N GLU A 299 -34.94 -81.91 -27.35
CA GLU A 299 -34.10 -82.87 -28.03
C GLU A 299 -33.64 -84.00 -27.11
N LYS A 300 -33.20 -83.65 -25.87
CA LYS A 300 -32.81 -84.64 -24.86
C LYS A 300 -34.01 -85.51 -24.46
N LEU A 301 -35.16 -84.95 -24.24
CA LEU A 301 -36.39 -85.69 -23.92
C LEU A 301 -36.84 -86.60 -25.06
N LEU A 302 -36.73 -86.15 -26.29
CA LEU A 302 -37.04 -86.88 -27.49
C LEU A 302 -36.11 -88.10 -27.58
N ALA A 303 -34.81 -87.95 -27.40
CA ALA A 303 -33.84 -89.05 -27.42
C ALA A 303 -34.16 -90.13 -26.34
N GLU A 304 -34.57 -89.70 -25.14
CA GLU A 304 -34.98 -90.65 -24.08
C GLU A 304 -36.36 -91.26 -24.35
N TYR A 305 -37.30 -90.53 -24.96
CA TYR A 305 -38.58 -91.02 -25.39
C TYR A 305 -38.42 -92.13 -26.47
N GLU A 306 -37.59 -91.94 -27.46
CA GLU A 306 -37.29 -92.93 -28.48
C GLU A 306 -36.71 -94.27 -27.92
N ARG A 307 -35.95 -94.20 -26.84
CA ARG A 307 -35.38 -95.35 -26.14
C ARG A 307 -36.43 -96.11 -25.32
N ALA A 308 -37.33 -95.46 -24.62
CA ALA A 308 -38.32 -96.04 -23.73
C ALA A 308 -39.64 -95.24 -23.69
N PRO A 309 -40.53 -95.36 -24.70
CA PRO A 309 -41.67 -94.46 -24.87
C PRO A 309 -42.71 -94.50 -23.74
N LYS A 310 -42.99 -95.70 -23.21
CA LYS A 310 -43.95 -95.88 -22.11
C LYS A 310 -43.51 -95.22 -20.80
N VAL A 311 -42.29 -95.54 -20.38
CA VAL A 311 -41.74 -95.00 -19.09
C VAL A 311 -41.57 -93.50 -19.13
N THR A 312 -41.08 -92.98 -20.22
CA THR A 312 -40.87 -91.50 -20.38
C THR A 312 -42.20 -90.76 -20.37
N ARG A 313 -43.24 -91.23 -21.02
CA ARG A 313 -44.58 -90.62 -21.01
C ARG A 313 -45.19 -90.59 -19.60
N ASP A 314 -45.12 -91.79 -18.87
CA ASP A 314 -45.64 -91.83 -17.50
C ASP A 314 -44.91 -90.95 -16.53
N ARG A 315 -43.59 -90.82 -16.68
CA ARG A 315 -42.76 -89.83 -15.90
C ARG A 315 -43.15 -88.41 -16.21
N LEU A 316 -43.27 -88.02 -17.47
CA LEU A 316 -43.66 -86.65 -17.84
C LEU A 316 -45.08 -86.31 -17.36
N TYR A 317 -45.97 -87.29 -17.36
CA TYR A 317 -47.32 -87.07 -16.81
C TYR A 317 -47.32 -86.88 -15.31
N LEU A 318 -46.53 -87.58 -14.56
CA LEU A 318 -46.37 -87.39 -13.12
C LEU A 318 -45.71 -86.07 -12.79
N GLU A 319 -44.65 -85.67 -13.55
CA GLU A 319 -44.00 -84.36 -13.41
C GLU A 319 -44.98 -83.16 -13.71
N ALA A 320 -45.81 -83.35 -14.71
CA ALA A 320 -46.82 -82.27 -15.01
C ALA A 320 -47.91 -82.21 -13.92
N LEU A 321 -48.30 -83.33 -13.31
CA LEU A 321 -49.24 -83.32 -12.18
C LEU A 321 -48.60 -82.73 -10.92
N GLU A 322 -47.35 -82.99 -10.64
CA GLU A 322 -46.63 -82.47 -9.51
C GLU A 322 -46.47 -80.92 -9.62
N LEU A 323 -46.11 -80.41 -10.81
CA LEU A 323 -46.07 -79.00 -11.07
C LEU A 323 -47.43 -78.31 -10.95
N SER A 324 -48.50 -79.00 -11.38
CA SER A 324 -49.88 -78.50 -11.25
C SER A 324 -50.34 -78.42 -9.80
N LEU A 325 -49.91 -79.36 -8.95
CA LEU A 325 -50.23 -79.41 -7.52
C LEU A 325 -49.47 -78.35 -6.69
N ILE A 326 -48.27 -77.93 -7.14
CA ILE A 326 -47.43 -76.90 -6.47
C ILE A 326 -48.02 -75.52 -6.74
N HIS A 327 -48.77 -75.34 -7.82
CA HIS A 327 -49.37 -74.03 -8.20
C HIS A 327 -50.81 -73.82 -7.66
N ILE A 328 -51.36 -74.79 -6.88
CA ILE A 328 -52.57 -74.55 -6.12
C ILE A 328 -52.28 -74.31 -4.65
#